data_350bbbbf0214c6ec53488b6990855d01
#
_entry.id   350bbbbf0214c6ec53488b6990855d01
#
_cell.length_a   1.000
_cell.length_b   1.000
_cell.length_c   1.000
_cell.angle_alpha   90.00
_cell.angle_beta   90.00
_cell.angle_gamma   90.00
#
_symmetry.space_group_name_H-M   'P 1'
#
loop_
_entity.id
_entity.type
_entity.pdbx_description
1 polymer ?
#
loop_
_entity_poly.entity_id
_entity_poly.type
_entity_poly.pdbx_seq_one_letter_code
_entity_poly.pdbx_strand_id
1 'polypeptide(L)'
;MLNNVTYFAFQSIFVLFGIFTSFAFSITYFNASKKSLIFLVTFLFILLIIYFINFLKKNLILDRLRFIYFSITGWFLIILVSSIPLFELLSYNNFNEIIFYTTSQVTNSGFNINAEKIDNKIILSLWVAIIQNIGAIYTLLLFIIYSNVFLSRNFLVLSKTNIIKLYFLYLFLLLFYLLIFFFKNFDFFLSFSLASTIISSTGLKVYNSVFLSHDTNYSIITLMMLISLLFLPFLCILNSKKPSQFCYVLIVKNKFNIFLLIFLTLLLLIIFSSINIEFAKKLCFIVSLVTTTGVLPSEFNENIYELRLNKYLFIFLLVVIIGSFSGTTNGGVKLNRLSLFFINFKEELNKFLFQHNVKGVNIIKKGSSQIELNAFYSLIIFSSIITFLNIIILNISGMNLKDSLIYIIASLSNTGEALLIVGSINDKIKSQYYFLLNILMICGKFEFIGYFLIFNKIFKLRNLV
;
A
#
# COMPACT_ATOMS: atom_id res chain seq x y z
N MET A 1 5.14 28.80 4.73
CA MET A 1 6.03 27.94 3.92
C MET A 1 5.45 26.51 3.73
N LEU A 2 5.01 25.86 4.78
CA LEU A 2 4.41 24.51 4.74
C LEU A 2 3.23 24.39 3.76
N ASN A 3 2.29 25.34 3.77
CA ASN A 3 1.13 25.32 2.87
C ASN A 3 1.49 25.28 1.39
N ASN A 4 2.46 26.07 0.96
CA ASN A 4 2.87 26.10 -0.44
C ASN A 4 3.52 24.79 -0.89
N VAL A 5 4.19 24.08 0.01
CA VAL A 5 4.83 22.80 -0.30
C VAL A 5 3.80 21.67 -0.34
N THR A 6 2.78 21.69 0.55
CA THR A 6 1.70 20.70 0.52
C THR A 6 0.86 20.83 -0.75
N TYR A 7 0.46 22.03 -1.15
CA TYR A 7 -0.23 22.25 -2.42
C TYR A 7 0.61 21.80 -3.62
N PHE A 8 1.92 22.13 -3.61
CA PHE A 8 2.84 21.66 -4.65
C PHE A 8 2.87 20.12 -4.71
N ALA A 9 2.87 19.46 -3.57
CA ALA A 9 2.86 18.01 -3.50
C ALA A 9 1.59 17.41 -4.13
N PHE A 10 0.41 17.91 -3.78
CA PHE A 10 -0.84 17.45 -4.39
C PHE A 10 -0.93 17.77 -5.88
N GLN A 11 -0.52 18.97 -6.28
CA GLN A 11 -0.51 19.35 -7.68
C GLN A 11 0.43 18.48 -8.50
N SER A 12 1.64 18.20 -8.00
CA SER A 12 2.65 17.41 -8.72
C SER A 12 2.21 15.98 -9.00
N ILE A 13 1.37 15.37 -8.14
CA ILE A 13 0.79 14.05 -8.42
C ILE A 13 -0.15 14.07 -9.62
N PHE A 14 -1.05 15.06 -9.69
CA PHE A 14 -1.95 15.17 -10.83
C PHE A 14 -1.19 15.53 -12.11
N VAL A 15 -0.09 16.28 -12.03
CA VAL A 15 0.80 16.51 -13.17
C VAL A 15 1.43 15.20 -13.65
N LEU A 16 1.97 14.38 -12.73
CA LEU A 16 2.49 13.05 -13.09
C LEU A 16 1.40 12.16 -13.67
N PHE A 17 0.20 12.17 -13.10
CA PHE A 17 -0.92 11.43 -13.65
C PHE A 17 -1.26 11.89 -15.06
N GLY A 18 -1.23 13.20 -15.33
CA GLY A 18 -1.40 13.76 -16.68
C GLY A 18 -0.33 13.28 -17.67
N ILE A 19 0.93 13.20 -17.24
CA ILE A 19 2.03 12.69 -18.07
C ILE A 19 1.79 11.20 -18.41
N PHE A 20 1.41 10.38 -17.44
CA PHE A 20 1.13 8.95 -17.69
C PHE A 20 -0.11 8.74 -18.55
N THR A 21 -1.16 9.58 -18.41
CA THR A 21 -2.35 9.49 -19.27
C THR A 21 -2.04 9.92 -20.69
N SER A 22 -1.20 10.94 -20.91
CA SER A 22 -0.76 11.33 -22.24
C SER A 22 0.09 10.24 -22.92
N PHE A 23 0.89 9.50 -22.14
CA PHE A 23 1.61 8.33 -22.63
C PHE A 23 0.65 7.21 -23.07
N ALA A 24 -0.36 6.89 -22.26
CA ALA A 24 -1.40 5.92 -22.62
C ALA A 24 -2.18 6.36 -23.87
N PHE A 25 -2.50 7.65 -23.97
CA PHE A 25 -3.14 8.24 -25.15
C PHE A 25 -2.28 8.04 -26.40
N SER A 26 -1.00 8.36 -26.35
CA SER A 26 -0.10 8.22 -27.51
C SER A 26 -0.04 6.77 -28.02
N ILE A 27 0.10 5.79 -27.12
CA ILE A 27 0.15 4.36 -27.48
C ILE A 27 -1.17 3.93 -28.13
N THR A 28 -2.32 4.32 -27.55
CA THR A 28 -3.63 3.94 -28.09
C THR A 28 -3.95 4.62 -29.42
N TYR A 29 -3.45 5.83 -29.61
CA TYR A 29 -3.59 6.59 -30.86
C TYR A 29 -2.78 5.95 -31.99
N PHE A 30 -1.50 5.60 -31.75
CA PHE A 30 -0.66 4.93 -32.74
C PHE A 30 -1.22 3.56 -33.14
N ASN A 31 -1.89 2.86 -32.25
CA ASN A 31 -2.57 1.60 -32.54
C ASN A 31 -3.94 1.79 -33.23
N ALA A 32 -4.27 3.00 -33.67
CA ALA A 32 -5.53 3.37 -34.33
C ALA A 32 -6.79 2.89 -33.58
N SER A 33 -6.73 2.81 -32.26
CA SER A 33 -7.85 2.35 -31.45
C SER A 33 -8.84 3.48 -31.20
N LYS A 34 -10.15 3.22 -31.39
CA LYS A 34 -11.24 4.17 -31.07
C LYS A 34 -11.20 4.58 -29.58
N LYS A 35 -10.54 3.80 -28.74
CA LYS A 35 -10.41 4.01 -27.28
C LYS A 35 -9.49 5.16 -26.89
N SER A 36 -8.73 5.73 -27.85
CA SER A 36 -7.85 6.87 -27.58
C SER A 36 -8.58 8.12 -27.06
N LEU A 37 -9.80 8.36 -27.55
CA LEU A 37 -10.62 9.50 -27.11
C LEU A 37 -10.86 9.53 -25.60
N ILE A 38 -11.00 8.37 -24.95
CA ILE A 38 -11.26 8.28 -23.52
C ILE A 38 -10.05 8.74 -22.70
N PHE A 39 -8.85 8.37 -23.15
CA PHE A 39 -7.63 8.85 -22.50
C PHE A 39 -7.44 10.36 -22.67
N LEU A 40 -7.92 10.94 -23.77
CA LEU A 40 -7.97 12.38 -23.96
C LEU A 40 -8.94 13.04 -22.98
N VAL A 41 -10.15 12.48 -22.82
CA VAL A 41 -11.14 12.95 -21.85
C VAL A 41 -10.59 12.89 -20.43
N THR A 42 -9.95 11.78 -20.02
CA THR A 42 -9.33 11.67 -18.70
C THR A 42 -8.23 12.70 -18.49
N PHE A 43 -7.41 12.97 -19.50
CA PHE A 43 -6.39 14.00 -19.45
C PHE A 43 -6.98 15.40 -19.23
N LEU A 44 -8.07 15.73 -19.93
CA LEU A 44 -8.77 17.01 -19.72
C LEU A 44 -9.34 17.14 -18.30
N PHE A 45 -9.91 16.06 -17.74
CA PHE A 45 -10.37 16.07 -16.35
C PHE A 45 -9.19 16.32 -15.37
N ILE A 46 -8.04 15.74 -15.62
CA ILE A 46 -6.85 15.98 -14.78
C ILE A 46 -6.43 17.45 -14.85
N LEU A 47 -6.44 18.06 -16.03
CA LEU A 47 -6.14 19.48 -16.17
C LEU A 47 -7.12 20.37 -15.39
N LEU A 48 -8.41 20.05 -15.40
CA LEU A 48 -9.41 20.75 -14.60
C LEU A 48 -9.12 20.63 -13.08
N ILE A 49 -8.74 19.45 -12.62
CA ILE A 49 -8.36 19.24 -11.20
C ILE A 49 -7.12 20.08 -10.84
N ILE A 50 -6.11 20.10 -11.70
CA ILE A 50 -4.89 20.93 -11.47
C ILE A 50 -5.28 22.42 -11.39
N TYR A 51 -6.13 22.89 -12.28
CA TYR A 51 -6.63 24.27 -12.26
C TYR A 51 -7.36 24.57 -10.94
N PHE A 52 -8.24 23.66 -10.50
CA PHE A 52 -8.98 23.82 -9.24
C PHE A 52 -8.06 23.82 -8.01
N ILE A 53 -7.04 22.97 -7.96
CA ILE A 53 -6.03 23.00 -6.89
C ILE A 53 -5.29 24.34 -6.84
N ASN A 54 -4.94 24.90 -8.00
CA ASN A 54 -4.32 26.22 -8.08
C ASN A 54 -5.24 27.36 -7.58
N PHE A 55 -6.52 27.28 -7.85
CA PHE A 55 -7.53 28.20 -7.34
C PHE A 55 -7.63 28.11 -5.80
N LEU A 56 -7.72 26.89 -5.25
CA LEU A 56 -7.77 26.66 -3.80
C LEU A 56 -6.52 27.17 -3.08
N LYS A 57 -5.34 27.02 -3.69
CA LYS A 57 -4.07 27.52 -3.14
C LYS A 57 -4.09 29.02 -2.84
N LYS A 58 -4.77 29.81 -3.64
CA LYS A 58 -4.88 31.27 -3.43
C LYS A 58 -5.79 31.62 -2.26
N ASN A 59 -6.79 30.79 -1.97
CA ASN A 59 -7.93 31.14 -1.11
C ASN A 59 -7.94 30.44 0.25
N LEU A 60 -7.20 29.33 0.41
CA LEU A 60 -7.28 28.50 1.62
C LEU A 60 -5.91 28.25 2.26
N ILE A 61 -5.88 28.40 3.59
CA ILE A 61 -4.76 27.97 4.44
C ILE A 61 -5.04 26.53 4.89
N LEU A 62 -4.10 25.60 4.66
CA LEU A 62 -4.24 24.21 5.07
C LEU A 62 -3.84 24.02 6.54
N ASP A 63 -4.80 24.05 7.43
CA ASP A 63 -4.65 23.58 8.81
C ASP A 63 -4.55 22.06 8.85
N ARG A 64 -4.10 21.50 9.99
CA ARG A 64 -3.95 20.03 10.16
C ARG A 64 -5.20 19.25 9.78
N LEU A 65 -6.39 19.73 10.12
CA LEU A 65 -7.66 19.08 9.79
C LEU A 65 -8.01 19.21 8.30
N ARG A 66 -7.86 20.42 7.74
CA ARG A 66 -8.08 20.65 6.31
C ARG A 66 -7.16 19.79 5.46
N PHE A 67 -5.93 19.56 5.92
CA PHE A 67 -5.00 18.64 5.26
C PHE A 67 -5.56 17.22 5.19
N ILE A 68 -6.16 16.69 6.27
CA ILE A 68 -6.76 15.36 6.28
C ILE A 68 -7.90 15.27 5.26
N TYR A 69 -8.83 16.24 5.30
CA TYR A 69 -9.91 16.26 4.30
C TYR A 69 -9.37 16.34 2.87
N PHE A 70 -8.36 17.16 2.65
CA PHE A 70 -7.74 17.30 1.33
C PHE A 70 -7.04 16.02 0.87
N SER A 71 -6.45 15.26 1.78
CA SER A 71 -5.85 13.97 1.46
C SER A 71 -6.91 12.90 1.16
N ILE A 72 -8.05 12.89 1.87
CA ILE A 72 -9.17 11.99 1.58
C ILE A 72 -9.79 12.31 0.22
N THR A 73 -10.06 13.60 -0.04
CA THR A 73 -10.61 14.01 -1.36
C THR A 73 -9.65 13.67 -2.49
N GLY A 74 -8.33 13.74 -2.28
CA GLY A 74 -7.35 13.32 -3.26
C GLY A 74 -7.47 11.84 -3.65
N TRP A 75 -7.69 10.93 -2.69
CA TRP A 75 -7.96 9.52 -2.99
C TRP A 75 -9.22 9.35 -3.85
N PHE A 76 -10.33 9.99 -3.46
CA PHE A 76 -11.57 9.92 -4.22
C PHE A 76 -11.41 10.45 -5.66
N LEU A 77 -10.70 11.57 -5.84
CA LEU A 77 -10.45 12.14 -7.16
C LEU A 77 -9.60 11.21 -8.03
N ILE A 78 -8.55 10.59 -7.47
CA ILE A 78 -7.72 9.64 -8.21
C ILE A 78 -8.55 8.43 -8.63
N ILE A 79 -9.38 7.88 -7.74
CA ILE A 79 -10.25 6.73 -8.04
C ILE A 79 -11.24 7.09 -9.14
N LEU A 80 -11.93 8.23 -9.05
CA LEU A 80 -12.91 8.66 -10.05
C LEU A 80 -12.28 8.85 -11.43
N VAL A 81 -11.15 9.55 -11.51
CA VAL A 81 -10.44 9.76 -12.78
C VAL A 81 -9.94 8.44 -13.37
N SER A 82 -9.41 7.56 -12.52
CA SER A 82 -8.90 6.24 -12.94
C SER A 82 -10.01 5.32 -13.45
N SER A 83 -11.25 5.48 -12.99
CA SER A 83 -12.38 4.65 -13.41
C SER A 83 -12.83 4.96 -14.84
N ILE A 84 -12.63 6.19 -15.35
CA ILE A 84 -13.14 6.61 -16.66
C ILE A 84 -12.68 5.68 -17.80
N PRO A 85 -11.39 5.38 -18.00
CA PRO A 85 -10.99 4.46 -19.06
C PRO A 85 -11.43 3.01 -18.81
N LEU A 86 -11.58 2.60 -17.54
CA LEU A 86 -11.95 1.23 -17.21
C LEU A 86 -13.42 0.93 -17.57
N PHE A 87 -14.29 1.93 -17.59
CA PHE A 87 -15.67 1.76 -18.06
C PHE A 87 -15.76 1.22 -19.50
N GLU A 88 -14.81 1.59 -20.35
CA GLU A 88 -14.80 1.12 -21.74
C GLU A 88 -13.83 -0.04 -21.98
N LEU A 89 -12.77 -0.15 -21.17
CA LEU A 89 -11.81 -1.23 -21.30
C LEU A 89 -12.36 -2.55 -20.75
N LEU A 90 -13.18 -2.46 -19.70
CA LEU A 90 -13.87 -3.60 -19.09
C LEU A 90 -15.31 -3.58 -19.61
N SER A 91 -15.75 -4.62 -20.29
CA SER A 91 -17.13 -4.77 -20.77
C SER A 91 -18.12 -5.07 -19.61
N TYR A 92 -17.93 -4.41 -18.46
CA TYR A 92 -18.79 -4.59 -17.28
C TYR A 92 -19.95 -3.60 -17.32
N ASN A 93 -21.15 -4.12 -17.08
CA ASN A 93 -22.37 -3.31 -16.99
C ASN A 93 -22.56 -2.68 -15.60
N ASN A 94 -21.80 -3.10 -14.58
CA ASN A 94 -22.00 -2.67 -13.20
C ASN A 94 -20.99 -1.61 -12.76
N PHE A 95 -21.48 -0.38 -12.54
CA PHE A 95 -20.70 0.74 -12.01
C PHE A 95 -19.93 0.39 -10.70
N ASN A 96 -20.60 -0.32 -9.80
CA ASN A 96 -20.02 -0.71 -8.50
C ASN A 96 -18.79 -1.63 -8.63
N GLU A 97 -18.79 -2.53 -9.62
CA GLU A 97 -17.67 -3.43 -9.89
C GLU A 97 -16.45 -2.67 -10.40
N ILE A 98 -16.66 -1.72 -11.31
CA ILE A 98 -15.58 -0.90 -11.85
C ILE A 98 -14.97 -0.03 -10.76
N ILE A 99 -15.78 0.60 -9.90
CA ILE A 99 -15.27 1.38 -8.77
C ILE A 99 -14.54 0.47 -7.78
N PHE A 100 -15.03 -0.73 -7.48
CA PHE A 100 -14.33 -1.67 -6.62
C PHE A 100 -12.97 -2.05 -7.20
N TYR A 101 -12.91 -2.39 -8.48
CA TYR A 101 -11.65 -2.70 -9.15
C TYR A 101 -10.69 -1.52 -9.17
N THR A 102 -11.18 -0.31 -9.51
CA THR A 102 -10.35 0.89 -9.49
C THR A 102 -9.82 1.20 -8.10
N THR A 103 -10.65 1.13 -7.07
CA THR A 103 -10.20 1.34 -5.69
C THR A 103 -9.14 0.33 -5.29
N SER A 104 -9.32 -0.94 -5.65
CA SER A 104 -8.35 -1.99 -5.41
C SER A 104 -7.00 -1.71 -6.07
N GLN A 105 -7.01 -1.27 -7.34
CA GLN A 105 -5.76 -0.96 -8.06
C GLN A 105 -5.10 0.33 -7.57
N VAL A 106 -5.86 1.40 -7.32
CA VAL A 106 -5.34 2.66 -6.79
C VAL A 106 -4.79 2.51 -5.36
N THR A 107 -5.49 1.76 -4.50
CA THR A 107 -5.02 1.48 -3.14
C THR A 107 -3.99 0.36 -3.07
N ASN A 108 -3.61 -0.21 -4.20
CA ASN A 108 -2.65 -1.33 -4.29
C ASN A 108 -3.07 -2.52 -3.41
N SER A 109 -4.36 -2.82 -3.37
CA SER A 109 -4.89 -3.95 -2.59
C SER A 109 -4.85 -5.27 -3.37
N GLY A 110 -4.92 -5.23 -4.71
CA GLY A 110 -4.79 -6.43 -5.54
C GLY A 110 -6.02 -7.34 -5.59
N PHE A 111 -7.21 -6.86 -5.21
CA PHE A 111 -8.45 -7.59 -5.54
C PHE A 111 -8.73 -7.48 -7.03
N ASN A 112 -9.02 -8.59 -7.66
CA ASN A 112 -9.40 -8.64 -9.06
C ASN A 112 -10.88 -8.94 -9.23
N ILE A 113 -11.40 -8.53 -10.38
CA ILE A 113 -12.70 -8.96 -10.90
C ILE A 113 -12.40 -9.98 -12.00
N ASN A 114 -13.13 -11.09 -12.02
CA ASN A 114 -12.97 -12.10 -13.06
C ASN A 114 -13.34 -11.50 -14.43
N ALA A 115 -12.34 -11.00 -15.12
CA ALA A 115 -12.46 -10.41 -16.44
C ALA A 115 -12.33 -11.52 -17.49
N GLU A 116 -13.36 -12.34 -17.66
CA GLU A 116 -13.37 -13.40 -18.69
C GLU A 116 -13.42 -12.86 -20.12
N LYS A 117 -13.89 -11.61 -20.31
CA LYS A 117 -14.04 -10.94 -21.61
C LYS A 117 -13.26 -9.63 -21.64
N ILE A 118 -11.96 -9.71 -21.88
CA ILE A 118 -11.13 -8.50 -22.09
C ILE A 118 -10.72 -8.46 -23.56
N ASP A 119 -11.30 -7.53 -24.31
CA ASP A 119 -11.00 -7.36 -25.73
C ASP A 119 -9.58 -6.84 -26.01
N ASN A 120 -8.99 -6.08 -25.07
CA ASN A 120 -7.64 -5.48 -25.21
C ASN A 120 -6.82 -5.63 -23.93
N LYS A 121 -6.30 -6.83 -23.69
CA LYS A 121 -5.50 -7.16 -22.48
C LYS A 121 -4.28 -6.25 -22.30
N ILE A 122 -3.62 -5.85 -23.40
CA ILE A 122 -2.41 -5.02 -23.37
C ILE A 122 -2.72 -3.60 -22.87
N ILE A 123 -3.73 -2.94 -23.41
CA ILE A 123 -4.11 -1.57 -23.03
C ILE A 123 -4.62 -1.55 -21.58
N LEU A 124 -5.39 -2.57 -21.19
CA LEU A 124 -5.88 -2.70 -19.83
C LEU A 124 -4.73 -2.85 -18.85
N SER A 125 -3.77 -3.75 -19.12
CA SER A 125 -2.62 -3.97 -18.24
C SER A 125 -1.75 -2.71 -18.10
N LEU A 126 -1.56 -1.98 -19.19
CA LEU A 126 -0.84 -0.71 -19.17
C LEU A 126 -1.57 0.32 -18.28
N TRP A 127 -2.89 0.46 -18.45
CA TRP A 127 -3.67 1.40 -17.65
C TRP A 127 -3.68 1.03 -16.17
N VAL A 128 -3.86 -0.24 -15.86
CA VAL A 128 -3.79 -0.77 -14.49
C VAL A 128 -2.42 -0.48 -13.87
N ALA A 129 -1.32 -0.73 -14.59
CA ALA A 129 0.03 -0.41 -14.14
C ALA A 129 0.21 1.09 -13.83
N ILE A 130 -0.34 1.97 -14.66
CA ILE A 130 -0.32 3.42 -14.42
C ILE A 130 -1.06 3.77 -13.13
N ILE A 131 -2.27 3.26 -12.95
CA ILE A 131 -3.09 3.51 -11.76
C ILE A 131 -2.37 3.06 -10.49
N GLN A 132 -1.78 1.86 -10.49
CA GLN A 132 -1.01 1.31 -9.38
C GLN A 132 0.17 2.22 -9.00
N ASN A 133 0.94 2.70 -10.00
CA ASN A 133 2.05 3.62 -9.75
C ASN A 133 1.59 4.95 -9.15
N ILE A 134 0.50 5.53 -9.64
CA ILE A 134 -0.04 6.78 -9.09
C ILE A 134 -0.49 6.59 -7.64
N GLY A 135 -1.20 5.50 -7.35
CA GLY A 135 -1.59 5.15 -5.98
C GLY A 135 -0.40 4.98 -5.04
N ALA A 136 0.64 4.27 -5.49
CA ALA A 136 1.87 4.06 -4.73
C ALA A 136 2.61 5.38 -4.44
N ILE A 137 2.79 6.22 -5.45
CA ILE A 137 3.43 7.54 -5.28
C ILE A 137 2.61 8.40 -4.32
N TYR A 138 1.27 8.35 -4.41
CA TYR A 138 0.40 9.12 -3.53
C TYR A 138 0.53 8.66 -2.07
N THR A 139 0.59 7.36 -1.79
CA THR A 139 0.83 6.85 -0.43
C THR A 139 2.15 7.33 0.15
N LEU A 140 3.24 7.23 -0.63
CA LEU A 140 4.56 7.67 -0.21
C LEU A 140 4.62 9.17 0.08
N LEU A 141 3.97 9.97 -0.75
CA LEU A 141 3.88 11.41 -0.58
C LEU A 141 3.09 11.77 0.68
N LEU A 142 1.92 11.15 0.89
CA LEU A 142 1.14 11.34 2.10
C LEU A 142 1.95 10.98 3.34
N PHE A 143 2.71 9.90 3.32
CA PHE A 143 3.57 9.51 4.44
C PHE A 143 4.58 10.63 4.80
N ILE A 144 5.27 11.23 3.81
CA ILE A 144 6.21 12.32 4.06
C ILE A 144 5.50 13.53 4.66
N ILE A 145 4.34 13.90 4.14
CA ILE A 145 3.59 15.05 4.66
C ILE A 145 3.10 14.76 6.08
N TYR A 146 2.55 13.57 6.33
CA TYR A 146 2.09 13.17 7.67
C TYR A 146 3.22 13.19 8.69
N SER A 147 4.39 12.64 8.34
CA SER A 147 5.55 12.63 9.24
C SER A 147 6.01 14.01 9.66
N ASN A 148 5.85 15.03 8.80
CA ASN A 148 6.23 16.41 9.09
C ASN A 148 5.13 17.19 9.81
N VAL A 149 3.85 16.93 9.52
CA VAL A 149 2.73 17.70 10.08
C VAL A 149 2.34 17.21 11.47
N PHE A 150 2.38 15.90 11.71
CA PHE A 150 1.85 15.27 12.92
C PHE A 150 2.92 14.67 13.82
N LEU A 151 3.97 14.09 13.26
CA LEU A 151 5.08 13.54 14.00
C LEU A 151 6.19 14.59 14.00
N SER A 152 6.61 15.07 15.15
CA SER A 152 7.70 16.04 15.29
C SER A 152 9.09 15.48 14.84
N ARG A 153 9.11 14.33 14.25
CA ARG A 153 10.31 13.70 13.67
C ARG A 153 10.52 14.22 12.25
N ASN A 154 11.51 15.09 12.10
CA ASN A 154 12.05 15.47 10.78
C ASN A 154 12.83 14.31 10.16
N PHE A 155 12.15 13.20 9.80
CA PHE A 155 12.80 12.15 8.99
C PHE A 155 13.24 12.72 7.65
N LEU A 156 12.40 13.55 7.07
CA LEU A 156 12.65 14.29 5.84
C LEU A 156 11.96 15.63 5.96
N VAL A 157 12.71 16.71 5.95
CA VAL A 157 12.12 18.05 5.93
C VAL A 157 11.22 18.18 4.71
N LEU A 158 9.98 18.60 4.91
CA LEU A 158 9.04 18.80 3.82
C LEU A 158 9.50 19.98 2.96
N SER A 159 10.15 19.67 1.84
CA SER A 159 10.64 20.63 0.85
C SER A 159 10.26 20.19 -0.55
N LYS A 160 10.16 21.13 -1.49
CA LYS A 160 9.94 20.81 -2.91
C LYS A 160 11.02 19.88 -3.45
N THR A 161 12.27 20.10 -3.05
CA THR A 161 13.42 19.28 -3.47
C THR A 161 13.28 17.83 -3.02
N ASN A 162 12.78 17.58 -1.81
CA ASN A 162 12.61 16.22 -1.30
C ASN A 162 11.44 15.49 -1.98
N ILE A 163 10.40 16.20 -2.38
CA ILE A 163 9.31 15.65 -3.19
C ILE A 163 9.82 15.24 -4.57
N ILE A 164 10.63 16.08 -5.22
CA ILE A 164 11.23 15.77 -6.52
C ILE A 164 12.17 14.57 -6.41
N LYS A 165 12.98 14.49 -5.35
CA LYS A 165 13.86 13.32 -5.09
C LYS A 165 13.06 12.03 -4.87
N LEU A 166 11.90 12.11 -4.21
CA LEU A 166 10.99 10.96 -4.06
C LEU A 166 10.54 10.45 -5.44
N TYR A 167 10.06 11.34 -6.30
CA TYR A 167 9.62 10.96 -7.64
C TYR A 167 10.76 10.37 -8.46
N PHE A 168 11.93 11.01 -8.41
CA PHE A 168 13.12 10.51 -9.11
C PHE A 168 13.49 9.09 -8.62
N LEU A 169 13.55 8.87 -7.32
CA LEU A 169 13.86 7.55 -6.77
C LEU A 169 12.83 6.50 -7.18
N TYR A 170 11.54 6.83 -7.11
CA TYR A 170 10.48 5.92 -7.49
C TYR A 170 10.56 5.53 -8.97
N LEU A 171 10.70 6.52 -9.85
CA LEU A 171 10.84 6.30 -11.30
C LEU A 171 12.13 5.55 -11.65
N PHE A 172 13.23 5.84 -10.94
CA PHE A 172 14.49 5.12 -11.11
C PHE A 172 14.33 3.63 -10.76
N LEU A 173 13.70 3.29 -9.63
CA LEU A 173 13.45 1.90 -9.25
C LEU A 173 12.50 1.21 -10.23
N LEU A 174 11.47 1.92 -10.69
CA LEU A 174 10.54 1.39 -11.70
C LEU A 174 11.27 1.06 -13.01
N LEU A 175 12.09 1.95 -13.51
CA LEU A 175 12.91 1.71 -14.70
C LEU A 175 13.91 0.57 -14.49
N PHE A 176 14.53 0.51 -13.33
CA PHE A 176 15.47 -0.56 -12.99
C PHE A 176 14.78 -1.94 -13.01
N TYR A 177 13.59 -2.06 -12.41
CA TYR A 177 12.82 -3.31 -12.43
C TYR A 177 12.34 -3.67 -13.84
N LEU A 178 11.87 -2.66 -14.59
CA LEU A 178 11.48 -2.85 -15.99
C LEU A 178 12.63 -3.40 -16.83
N LEU A 179 13.84 -2.83 -16.71
CA LEU A 179 15.02 -3.29 -17.44
C LEU A 179 15.38 -4.73 -17.08
N ILE A 180 15.31 -5.14 -15.82
CA ILE A 180 15.61 -6.52 -15.42
C ILE A 180 14.63 -7.50 -16.10
N PHE A 181 13.33 -7.20 -16.14
CA PHE A 181 12.35 -8.04 -16.83
C PHE A 181 12.54 -8.02 -18.35
N PHE A 182 12.85 -6.87 -18.92
CA PHE A 182 13.12 -6.74 -20.35
C PHE A 182 14.33 -7.60 -20.78
N PHE A 183 15.41 -7.60 -19.99
CA PHE A 183 16.59 -8.48 -20.24
C PHE A 183 16.28 -9.97 -20.05
N LYS A 184 15.15 -10.31 -19.45
CA LYS A 184 14.63 -11.69 -19.36
C LYS A 184 13.73 -12.07 -20.55
N ASN A 185 13.77 -11.31 -21.64
CA ASN A 185 13.00 -11.49 -22.87
C ASN A 185 11.47 -11.39 -22.69
N PHE A 186 11.01 -10.61 -21.71
CA PHE A 186 9.59 -10.27 -21.62
C PHE A 186 9.27 -9.07 -22.51
N ASP A 187 8.06 -9.07 -23.08
CA ASP A 187 7.55 -7.93 -23.83
C ASP A 187 7.55 -6.67 -22.99
N PHE A 188 7.74 -5.51 -23.60
CA PHE A 188 7.80 -4.22 -22.90
C PHE A 188 6.58 -3.98 -22.01
N PHE A 189 5.37 -4.23 -22.51
CA PHE A 189 4.15 -4.02 -21.73
C PHE A 189 4.03 -4.95 -20.53
N LEU A 190 4.43 -6.20 -20.71
CA LEU A 190 4.48 -7.17 -19.63
C LEU A 190 5.53 -6.77 -18.59
N SER A 191 6.74 -6.41 -19.02
CA SER A 191 7.81 -5.94 -18.14
C SER A 191 7.41 -4.72 -17.33
N PHE A 192 6.71 -3.76 -17.95
CA PHE A 192 6.20 -2.56 -17.28
C PHE A 192 5.12 -2.91 -16.24
N SER A 193 4.18 -3.78 -16.58
CA SER A 193 3.13 -4.20 -15.64
C SER A 193 3.69 -4.95 -14.44
N LEU A 194 4.66 -5.85 -14.64
CA LEU A 194 5.33 -6.59 -13.57
C LEU A 194 6.16 -5.66 -12.67
N ALA A 195 6.94 -4.77 -13.25
CA ALA A 195 7.70 -3.78 -12.48
C ALA A 195 6.78 -2.92 -11.62
N SER A 196 5.65 -2.47 -12.19
CA SER A 196 4.65 -1.65 -11.50
C SER A 196 4.02 -2.40 -10.33
N THR A 197 3.60 -3.65 -10.52
CA THR A 197 2.94 -4.44 -9.47
C THR A 197 3.86 -4.75 -8.30
N ILE A 198 5.16 -4.97 -8.53
CA ILE A 198 6.13 -5.25 -7.48
C ILE A 198 6.46 -3.98 -6.69
N ILE A 199 6.76 -2.86 -7.35
CA ILE A 199 7.13 -1.62 -6.66
C ILE A 199 5.95 -1.00 -5.94
N SER A 200 4.74 -1.14 -6.48
CA SER A 200 3.50 -0.66 -5.86
C SER A 200 2.97 -1.59 -4.79
N SER A 201 3.48 -2.82 -4.70
CA SER A 201 3.01 -3.88 -3.79
C SER A 201 1.54 -4.30 -4.01
N THR A 202 1.12 -4.43 -5.27
CA THR A 202 -0.29 -4.71 -5.62
C THR A 202 -0.58 -6.20 -5.85
N GLY A 203 0.45 -7.03 -6.05
CA GLY A 203 0.29 -8.43 -6.44
C GLY A 203 0.16 -8.66 -7.96
N LEU A 204 0.40 -9.90 -8.37
CA LEU A 204 0.52 -10.28 -9.79
C LEU A 204 -0.68 -11.12 -10.21
N LYS A 205 -1.59 -10.59 -11.04
CA LYS A 205 -2.64 -11.42 -11.66
C LYS A 205 -3.00 -11.18 -13.13
N VAL A 206 -2.60 -10.09 -13.74
CA VAL A 206 -3.09 -9.76 -15.09
C VAL A 206 -2.57 -10.69 -16.20
N TYR A 207 -1.44 -11.39 -15.97
CA TYR A 207 -0.79 -12.26 -16.97
C TYR A 207 -0.23 -13.57 -16.40
N ASN A 208 -0.90 -14.16 -15.45
CA ASN A 208 -0.35 -15.21 -14.57
C ASN A 208 0.08 -16.54 -15.23
N SER A 209 -0.41 -16.93 -16.40
CA SER A 209 -0.21 -18.31 -16.87
C SER A 209 1.15 -18.57 -17.52
N VAL A 210 1.76 -17.58 -18.15
CA VAL A 210 3.02 -17.77 -18.90
C VAL A 210 4.26 -17.36 -18.10
N PHE A 211 4.13 -16.34 -17.23
CA PHE A 211 5.25 -15.79 -16.48
C PHE A 211 5.72 -16.69 -15.33
N LEU A 212 4.79 -17.37 -14.70
CA LEU A 212 5.02 -18.14 -13.47
C LEU A 212 5.55 -19.57 -13.72
N SER A 213 5.78 -19.95 -14.97
CA SER A 213 6.30 -21.28 -15.33
C SER A 213 7.82 -21.46 -15.11
N HIS A 214 8.58 -20.38 -14.90
CA HIS A 214 10.04 -20.43 -14.74
C HIS A 214 10.50 -20.10 -13.32
N ASP A 215 11.13 -21.04 -12.65
CA ASP A 215 11.56 -20.95 -11.24
C ASP A 215 12.57 -19.83 -10.95
N THR A 216 13.43 -19.53 -11.92
CA THR A 216 14.42 -18.43 -11.81
C THR A 216 13.78 -17.06 -11.63
N ASN A 217 12.54 -16.89 -12.04
CA ASN A 217 11.85 -15.61 -11.96
C ASN A 217 11.38 -15.30 -10.54
N TYR A 218 11.05 -16.33 -9.74
CA TYR A 218 10.61 -16.13 -8.35
C TYR A 218 11.72 -15.58 -7.45
N SER A 219 12.96 -16.00 -7.63
CA SER A 219 14.09 -15.46 -6.87
C SER A 219 14.34 -13.98 -7.18
N ILE A 220 14.17 -13.56 -8.44
CA ILE A 220 14.29 -12.16 -8.85
C ILE A 220 13.16 -11.32 -8.25
N ILE A 221 11.92 -11.81 -8.31
CA ILE A 221 10.76 -11.14 -7.71
C ILE A 221 10.96 -10.95 -6.20
N THR A 222 11.44 -11.97 -5.48
CA THR A 222 11.71 -11.86 -4.03
C THR A 222 12.73 -10.78 -3.73
N LEU A 223 13.83 -10.71 -4.49
CA LEU A 223 14.85 -9.67 -4.34
C LEU A 223 14.27 -8.28 -4.59
N MET A 224 13.48 -8.10 -5.64
CA MET A 224 12.83 -6.83 -5.94
C MET A 224 11.86 -6.38 -4.84
N MET A 225 11.06 -7.31 -4.27
CA MET A 225 10.19 -7.01 -3.14
C MET A 225 11.00 -6.56 -1.92
N LEU A 226 12.14 -7.20 -1.63
CA LEU A 226 13.02 -6.79 -0.53
C LEU A 226 13.67 -5.42 -0.79
N ILE A 227 14.06 -5.11 -2.01
CA ILE A 227 14.59 -3.79 -2.38
C ILE A 227 13.52 -2.71 -2.20
N SER A 228 12.26 -2.98 -2.56
CA SER A 228 11.17 -2.03 -2.38
C SER A 228 10.92 -1.65 -0.92
N LEU A 229 11.24 -2.53 0.05
CA LEU A 229 11.19 -2.23 1.48
C LEU A 229 12.19 -1.15 1.90
N LEU A 230 13.28 -1.00 1.16
CA LEU A 230 14.36 -0.05 1.46
C LEU A 230 14.11 1.35 0.88
N PHE A 231 12.91 1.61 0.35
CA PHE A 231 12.58 2.88 -0.30
C PHE A 231 12.87 4.10 0.59
N LEU A 232 12.38 4.10 1.82
CA LEU A 232 12.59 5.20 2.76
C LEU A 232 14.06 5.39 3.17
N PRO A 233 14.83 4.34 3.51
CA PRO A 233 16.27 4.42 3.68
C PRO A 233 16.99 5.05 2.49
N PHE A 234 16.68 4.63 1.24
CA PHE A 234 17.29 5.21 0.04
C PHE A 234 16.99 6.71 -0.09
N LEU A 235 15.76 7.11 0.22
CA LEU A 235 15.37 8.52 0.17
C LEU A 235 16.11 9.36 1.24
N CYS A 236 16.34 8.79 2.43
CA CYS A 236 17.17 9.40 3.46
C CYS A 236 18.62 9.60 3.03
N ILE A 237 19.18 8.66 2.25
CA ILE A 237 20.54 8.76 1.71
C ILE A 237 20.66 9.92 0.73
N LEU A 238 19.72 10.02 -0.20
CA LEU A 238 19.72 11.11 -1.19
C LEU A 238 19.68 12.50 -0.54
N ASN A 239 19.27 12.57 0.73
CA ASN A 239 19.23 13.80 1.52
C ASN A 239 20.42 13.95 2.48
N SER A 240 21.21 12.91 2.73
CA SER A 240 22.34 12.95 3.64
C SER A 240 23.59 13.48 2.95
N LYS A 241 24.35 14.35 3.65
CA LYS A 241 25.64 14.85 3.17
C LYS A 241 26.78 13.83 3.33
N LYS A 242 26.57 12.72 4.09
CA LYS A 242 27.58 11.71 4.41
C LYS A 242 27.05 10.30 4.16
N PRO A 243 27.70 9.48 3.31
CA PRO A 243 27.27 8.09 3.05
C PRO A 243 27.34 7.18 4.27
N SER A 244 28.18 7.48 5.25
CA SER A 244 28.24 6.73 6.52
C SER A 244 26.94 6.81 7.34
N GLN A 245 26.11 7.82 7.14
CA GLN A 245 24.79 7.92 7.76
C GLN A 245 23.80 6.89 7.22
N PHE A 246 24.06 6.32 6.07
CA PHE A 246 23.26 5.25 5.47
C PHE A 246 23.27 3.97 6.31
N CYS A 247 24.47 3.42 6.55
CA CYS A 247 24.60 2.22 7.38
C CYS A 247 24.05 2.45 8.79
N TYR A 248 24.21 3.66 9.34
CA TYR A 248 23.67 4.01 10.63
C TYR A 248 22.13 4.03 10.64
N VAL A 249 21.48 4.62 9.64
CA VAL A 249 19.99 4.67 9.55
C VAL A 249 19.42 3.28 9.24
N LEU A 250 20.03 2.52 8.33
CA LEU A 250 19.59 1.19 7.95
C LEU A 250 19.79 0.17 9.07
N ILE A 251 21.00 0.08 9.61
CA ILE A 251 21.39 -1.01 10.50
C ILE A 251 21.19 -0.64 11.97
N VAL A 252 21.69 0.51 12.40
CA VAL A 252 21.71 0.83 13.84
C VAL A 252 20.34 1.29 14.33
N LYS A 253 19.65 2.13 13.58
CA LYS A 253 18.35 2.68 13.99
C LYS A 253 17.18 1.71 13.79
N ASN A 254 17.32 0.76 12.87
CA ASN A 254 16.29 -0.22 12.52
C ASN A 254 16.66 -1.67 12.87
N LYS A 255 17.67 -1.91 13.70
CA LYS A 255 18.11 -3.27 14.08
C LYS A 255 16.96 -4.17 14.52
N PHE A 256 16.09 -3.67 15.39
CA PHE A 256 14.99 -4.46 15.93
C PHE A 256 13.93 -4.76 14.86
N ASN A 257 13.67 -3.84 13.95
CA ASN A 257 12.72 -4.04 12.84
C ASN A 257 13.24 -5.08 11.84
N ILE A 258 14.55 -5.02 11.52
CA ILE A 258 15.20 -6.01 10.65
C ILE A 258 15.17 -7.38 11.32
N PHE A 259 15.47 -7.45 12.62
CA PHE A 259 15.38 -8.68 13.38
C PHE A 259 13.95 -9.25 13.35
N LEU A 260 12.93 -8.43 13.61
CA LEU A 260 11.52 -8.87 13.53
C LEU A 260 11.15 -9.38 12.14
N LEU A 261 11.60 -8.69 11.09
CA LEU A 261 11.32 -9.12 9.72
C LEU A 261 11.96 -10.48 9.43
N ILE A 262 13.24 -10.67 9.79
CA ILE A 262 13.94 -11.95 9.64
C ILE A 262 13.26 -13.03 10.48
N PHE A 263 12.87 -12.71 11.71
CA PHE A 263 12.16 -13.65 12.58
C PHE A 263 10.83 -14.11 11.98
N LEU A 264 10.01 -13.18 11.46
CA LEU A 264 8.74 -13.52 10.81
C LEU A 264 8.95 -14.37 9.56
N THR A 265 9.95 -14.06 8.73
CA THR A 265 10.25 -14.86 7.53
C THR A 265 10.72 -16.26 7.90
N LEU A 266 11.59 -16.40 8.90
CA LEU A 266 12.06 -17.72 9.38
C LEU A 266 10.93 -18.53 10.01
N LEU A 267 10.08 -17.91 10.81
CA LEU A 267 8.91 -18.56 11.41
C LEU A 267 7.99 -19.14 10.32
N LEU A 268 7.70 -18.37 9.29
CA LEU A 268 6.90 -18.83 8.16
C LEU A 268 7.62 -19.94 7.37
N LEU A 269 8.95 -19.87 7.17
CA LEU A 269 9.71 -20.92 6.50
C LEU A 269 9.61 -22.26 7.26
N ILE A 270 9.65 -22.24 8.59
CA ILE A 270 9.47 -23.44 9.42
C ILE A 270 8.07 -24.02 9.22
N ILE A 271 7.02 -23.17 9.20
CA ILE A 271 5.66 -23.61 8.96
C ILE A 271 5.52 -24.24 7.56
N PHE A 272 6.13 -23.64 6.55
CA PHE A 272 6.11 -24.13 5.17
C PHE A 272 7.06 -25.31 4.91
N SER A 273 7.86 -25.73 5.85
CA SER A 273 8.77 -26.89 5.68
C SER A 273 8.01 -28.17 5.34
N SER A 274 6.78 -28.33 5.84
CA SER A 274 5.91 -29.49 5.60
C SER A 274 5.26 -29.54 4.21
N ILE A 275 5.40 -28.49 3.40
CA ILE A 275 4.80 -28.39 2.07
C ILE A 275 5.89 -28.67 1.03
N ASN A 276 5.66 -29.66 0.14
CA ASN A 276 6.60 -30.04 -0.91
C ASN A 276 6.46 -29.12 -2.14
N ILE A 277 7.02 -27.92 -2.06
CA ILE A 277 7.14 -26.95 -3.15
C ILE A 277 8.59 -26.50 -3.21
N GLU A 278 9.05 -26.02 -4.35
CA GLU A 278 10.40 -25.47 -4.52
C GLU A 278 10.69 -24.31 -3.55
N PHE A 279 11.90 -24.28 -3.05
CA PHE A 279 12.32 -23.28 -2.04
C PHE A 279 12.14 -21.83 -2.54
N ALA A 280 12.47 -21.54 -3.81
CA ALA A 280 12.32 -20.21 -4.38
C ALA A 280 10.86 -19.73 -4.37
N LYS A 281 9.91 -20.60 -4.70
CA LYS A 281 8.47 -20.32 -4.70
C LYS A 281 7.93 -20.10 -3.28
N LYS A 282 8.35 -20.97 -2.33
CA LYS A 282 8.02 -20.79 -0.91
C LYS A 282 8.50 -19.45 -0.38
N LEU A 283 9.75 -19.11 -0.65
CA LEU A 283 10.36 -17.86 -0.19
C LEU A 283 9.67 -16.65 -0.83
N CYS A 284 9.33 -16.71 -2.12
CA CYS A 284 8.57 -15.70 -2.80
C CYS A 284 7.22 -15.45 -2.13
N PHE A 285 6.47 -16.50 -1.84
CA PHE A 285 5.17 -16.39 -1.19
C PHE A 285 5.28 -15.81 0.24
N ILE A 286 6.24 -16.30 1.03
CA ILE A 286 6.46 -15.83 2.40
C ILE A 286 6.83 -14.35 2.42
N VAL A 287 7.78 -13.93 1.57
CA VAL A 287 8.16 -12.52 1.45
C VAL A 287 6.98 -11.70 0.99
N SER A 288 6.17 -12.19 0.06
CA SER A 288 4.97 -11.53 -0.43
C SER A 288 3.93 -11.28 0.68
N LEU A 289 3.73 -12.20 1.62
CA LEU A 289 2.86 -12.02 2.77
C LEU A 289 3.43 -10.98 3.76
N VAL A 290 4.72 -11.04 4.06
CA VAL A 290 5.38 -10.10 4.98
C VAL A 290 5.42 -8.69 4.39
N THR A 291 5.64 -8.59 3.08
CA THR A 291 5.63 -7.31 2.37
C THR A 291 4.23 -6.84 1.96
N THR A 292 3.20 -7.62 2.23
CA THR A 292 1.81 -7.37 1.81
C THR A 292 1.66 -7.10 0.31
N THR A 293 2.54 -7.68 -0.53
CA THR A 293 2.47 -7.51 -1.99
C THR A 293 1.42 -8.40 -2.65
N GLY A 294 1.09 -9.55 -2.04
CA GLY A 294 0.07 -10.43 -2.57
C GLY A 294 0.47 -11.26 -3.80
N VAL A 295 1.75 -11.47 -4.03
CA VAL A 295 2.22 -12.38 -5.11
C VAL A 295 2.00 -13.83 -4.70
N LEU A 296 1.29 -14.57 -5.54
CA LEU A 296 1.00 -15.98 -5.33
C LEU A 296 1.58 -16.82 -6.47
N PRO A 297 2.47 -17.79 -6.20
CA PRO A 297 2.91 -18.77 -7.18
C PRO A 297 1.75 -19.65 -7.65
N SER A 298 1.74 -20.04 -8.93
CA SER A 298 0.64 -20.79 -9.57
C SER A 298 0.30 -22.12 -8.88
N GLU A 299 1.30 -22.79 -8.33
CA GLU A 299 1.13 -24.06 -7.64
C GLU A 299 0.28 -23.97 -6.37
N PHE A 300 0.26 -22.81 -5.72
CA PHE A 300 -0.57 -22.62 -4.54
C PHE A 300 -2.07 -22.51 -4.85
N ASN A 301 -2.45 -22.38 -6.13
CA ASN A 301 -3.85 -22.40 -6.58
C ASN A 301 -4.42 -23.83 -6.69
N GLU A 302 -3.60 -24.87 -6.51
CA GLU A 302 -4.08 -26.24 -6.52
C GLU A 302 -4.81 -26.57 -5.19
N ASN A 303 -5.96 -27.22 -5.30
CA ASN A 303 -6.84 -27.52 -4.14
C ASN A 303 -6.13 -28.24 -2.98
N ILE A 304 -5.09 -29.05 -3.27
CA ILE A 304 -4.33 -29.79 -2.26
C ILE A 304 -3.54 -28.85 -1.33
N TYR A 305 -3.00 -27.77 -1.88
CA TYR A 305 -2.21 -26.80 -1.12
C TYR A 305 -3.11 -25.81 -0.38
N GLU A 306 -4.25 -25.43 -0.93
CA GLU A 306 -5.25 -24.58 -0.28
C GLU A 306 -5.73 -25.17 1.04
N LEU A 307 -6.05 -26.47 1.09
CA LEU A 307 -6.47 -27.16 2.31
C LEU A 307 -5.37 -27.19 3.38
N ARG A 308 -4.10 -27.30 2.99
CA ARG A 308 -2.96 -27.25 3.93
C ARG A 308 -2.71 -25.84 4.46
N LEU A 309 -2.86 -24.83 3.61
CA LEU A 309 -2.68 -23.41 3.99
C LEU A 309 -3.74 -22.96 5.01
N ASN A 310 -4.97 -23.46 4.88
CA ASN A 310 -6.06 -23.16 5.80
C ASN A 310 -5.76 -23.49 7.27
N LYS A 311 -4.94 -24.51 7.56
CA LYS A 311 -4.53 -24.86 8.93
C LYS A 311 -3.74 -23.73 9.59
N TYR A 312 -3.01 -22.94 8.82
CA TYR A 312 -2.15 -21.86 9.30
C TYR A 312 -2.72 -20.47 9.05
N LEU A 313 -3.98 -20.39 8.59
CA LEU A 313 -4.63 -19.15 8.22
C LEU A 313 -4.47 -18.04 9.28
N PHE A 314 -4.66 -18.38 10.56
CA PHE A 314 -4.56 -17.40 11.65
C PHE A 314 -3.17 -16.77 11.74
N ILE A 315 -2.11 -17.56 11.53
CA ILE A 315 -0.73 -17.05 11.54
C ILE A 315 -0.50 -16.12 10.35
N PHE A 316 -1.01 -16.47 9.16
CA PHE A 316 -0.93 -15.62 7.98
C PHE A 316 -1.64 -14.29 8.17
N LEU A 317 -2.86 -14.33 8.74
CA LEU A 317 -3.60 -13.11 9.06
C LEU A 317 -2.83 -12.21 10.03
N LEU A 318 -2.21 -12.77 11.07
CA LEU A 318 -1.38 -12.00 11.99
C LEU A 318 -0.16 -11.37 11.30
N VAL A 319 0.58 -12.12 10.47
CA VAL A 319 1.74 -11.59 9.75
C VAL A 319 1.35 -10.45 8.82
N VAL A 320 0.25 -10.59 8.10
CA VAL A 320 -0.24 -9.59 7.16
C VAL A 320 -0.74 -8.32 7.88
N ILE A 321 -1.38 -8.47 9.05
CA ILE A 321 -1.77 -7.32 9.89
C ILE A 321 -0.53 -6.53 10.33
N ILE A 322 0.55 -7.22 10.72
CA ILE A 322 1.81 -6.57 11.12
C ILE A 322 2.38 -5.76 9.96
N GLY A 323 2.40 -6.32 8.76
CA GLY A 323 2.92 -5.67 7.57
C GLY A 323 4.43 -5.43 7.60
N SER A 324 4.90 -4.46 6.82
CA SER A 324 6.32 -4.17 6.61
C SER A 324 6.78 -2.82 7.21
N PHE A 325 7.90 -2.28 6.73
CA PHE A 325 8.45 -1.00 7.21
C PHE A 325 7.55 0.20 6.91
N SER A 326 7.56 1.20 7.79
CA SER A 326 6.90 2.48 7.53
C SER A 326 7.62 3.24 6.40
N GLY A 327 6.83 3.97 5.59
CA GLY A 327 7.34 4.70 4.43
C GLY A 327 7.59 3.83 3.20
N THR A 328 6.91 2.69 3.12
CA THR A 328 6.79 1.85 1.94
C THR A 328 5.36 1.93 1.39
N THR A 329 5.17 1.47 0.16
CA THR A 329 3.85 1.36 -0.50
C THR A 329 2.93 0.31 0.13
N ASN A 330 3.50 -0.57 0.95
CA ASN A 330 2.88 -1.73 1.56
C ASN A 330 1.81 -1.34 2.61
N GLY A 331 0.89 -2.25 2.91
CA GLY A 331 -0.14 -2.10 3.93
C GLY A 331 0.26 -2.55 5.34
N GLY A 332 -0.73 -2.74 6.23
CA GLY A 332 -0.58 -3.22 7.60
C GLY A 332 -0.21 -2.15 8.63
N VAL A 333 -0.09 -2.57 9.91
CA VAL A 333 0.17 -1.71 11.08
C VAL A 333 1.58 -1.11 11.08
N LYS A 334 2.51 -1.74 10.35
CA LYS A 334 3.93 -1.39 10.18
C LYS A 334 4.84 -1.80 11.34
N LEU A 335 5.92 -2.52 10.98
CA LEU A 335 6.93 -3.03 11.92
C LEU A 335 7.53 -1.96 12.84
N ASN A 336 7.73 -0.74 12.34
CA ASN A 336 8.31 0.34 13.14
C ASN A 336 7.44 0.73 14.35
N ARG A 337 6.13 0.60 14.24
CA ARG A 337 5.20 0.89 15.33
C ARG A 337 5.16 -0.26 16.33
N LEU A 338 5.21 -1.49 15.82
CA LEU A 338 5.31 -2.68 16.67
C LEU A 338 6.61 -2.68 17.48
N SER A 339 7.73 -2.27 16.88
CA SER A 339 9.00 -2.16 17.59
C SER A 339 8.97 -1.12 18.71
N LEU A 340 8.32 0.01 18.52
CA LEU A 340 8.11 1.01 19.58
C LEU A 340 7.28 0.45 20.73
N PHE A 341 6.25 -0.35 20.41
CA PHE A 341 5.45 -1.03 21.43
C PHE A 341 6.31 -1.97 22.30
N PHE A 342 7.12 -2.83 21.68
CA PHE A 342 7.97 -3.76 22.42
C PHE A 342 9.04 -3.04 23.27
N ILE A 343 9.62 -1.96 22.76
CA ILE A 343 10.58 -1.15 23.52
C ILE A 343 9.89 -0.54 24.75
N ASN A 344 8.72 0.06 24.57
CA ASN A 344 7.97 0.65 25.67
C ASN A 344 7.51 -0.41 26.69
N PHE A 345 7.01 -1.55 26.21
CA PHE A 345 6.60 -2.66 27.05
C PHE A 345 7.78 -3.16 27.94
N LYS A 346 8.96 -3.30 27.33
CA LYS A 346 10.18 -3.65 28.09
C LYS A 346 10.51 -2.59 29.15
N GLU A 347 10.36 -1.31 28.85
CA GLU A 347 10.60 -0.23 29.82
C GLU A 347 9.59 -0.28 30.97
N GLU A 348 8.32 -0.52 30.68
CA GLU A 348 7.28 -0.65 31.72
C GLU A 348 7.51 -1.88 32.60
N LEU A 349 7.89 -3.03 32.01
CA LEU A 349 8.28 -4.22 32.78
C LEU A 349 9.49 -3.96 33.67
N ASN A 350 10.49 -3.24 33.17
CA ASN A 350 11.68 -2.90 33.98
C ASN A 350 11.32 -1.98 35.14
N LYS A 351 10.41 -1.03 34.98
CA LYS A 351 9.92 -0.18 36.08
C LYS A 351 9.16 -0.99 37.12
N PHE A 352 8.36 -1.97 36.67
CA PHE A 352 7.62 -2.85 37.57
C PHE A 352 8.55 -3.75 38.38
N LEU A 353 9.57 -4.33 37.73
CA LEU A 353 10.52 -5.26 38.39
C LEU A 353 11.56 -4.53 39.27
N PHE A 354 11.98 -3.34 38.88
CA PHE A 354 13.05 -2.58 39.53
C PHE A 354 12.59 -1.17 39.90
N GLN A 355 11.91 -1.01 41.03
CA GLN A 355 11.29 0.24 41.49
C GLN A 355 12.26 1.42 41.60
N HIS A 356 13.58 1.15 41.82
CA HIS A 356 14.62 2.17 41.96
C HIS A 356 15.39 2.50 40.67
N ASN A 357 15.05 1.92 39.53
CA ASN A 357 15.78 2.14 38.27
C ASN A 357 15.29 3.39 37.55
N VAL A 358 15.85 4.55 37.87
CA VAL A 358 15.58 5.85 37.27
C VAL A 358 16.10 5.95 35.81
N LYS A 359 16.84 4.96 35.31
CA LYS A 359 17.42 4.97 33.95
C LYS A 359 16.41 4.96 32.81
N GLY A 360 15.15 4.53 33.03
CA GLY A 360 14.07 4.57 32.04
C GLY A 360 13.63 5.97 31.60
N VAL A 361 13.89 6.97 32.42
CA VAL A 361 13.47 8.37 32.19
C VAL A 361 14.24 9.05 31.05
N ASN A 362 15.43 8.57 30.68
CA ASN A 362 16.30 9.25 29.73
C ASN A 362 15.90 9.04 28.25
N ILE A 363 15.17 7.97 27.93
CA ILE A 363 14.66 7.74 26.56
C ILE A 363 13.35 8.50 26.33
N ILE A 364 12.54 8.67 27.39
CA ILE A 364 11.28 9.45 27.37
C ILE A 364 11.55 10.97 27.31
N LYS A 365 12.75 11.44 27.67
CA LYS A 365 13.12 12.88 27.59
C LYS A 365 13.08 13.50 26.19
N LYS A 366 12.91 12.69 25.12
CA LYS A 366 12.52 13.19 23.80
C LYS A 366 11.00 13.11 23.69
N GLY A 367 10.30 14.16 24.04
CA GLY A 367 8.82 14.28 24.03
C GLY A 367 8.10 13.81 22.75
N SER A 368 8.83 13.48 21.71
CA SER A 368 8.35 12.84 20.49
C SER A 368 7.96 11.36 20.66
N SER A 369 8.58 10.61 21.56
CA SER A 369 8.31 9.18 21.73
C SER A 369 6.97 8.90 22.39
N GLN A 370 6.54 9.73 23.32
CA GLN A 370 5.27 9.54 24.02
C GLN A 370 4.07 9.87 23.15
N ILE A 371 4.16 10.90 22.30
CA ILE A 371 3.12 11.24 21.32
C ILE A 371 2.97 10.10 20.30
N GLU A 372 4.09 9.52 19.85
CA GLU A 372 4.08 8.39 18.92
C GLU A 372 3.49 7.12 19.52
N LEU A 373 3.77 6.84 20.79
CA LEU A 373 3.20 5.71 21.52
C LEU A 373 1.69 5.88 21.73
N ASN A 374 1.25 7.06 22.15
CA ASN A 374 -0.19 7.34 22.29
C ASN A 374 -0.92 7.24 20.95
N ALA A 375 -0.30 7.71 19.87
CA ALA A 375 -0.83 7.55 18.51
C ALA A 375 -0.89 6.08 18.09
N PHE A 376 0.08 5.25 18.49
CA PHE A 376 0.07 3.83 18.22
C PHE A 376 -1.03 3.08 18.98
N TYR A 377 -1.18 3.32 20.29
CA TYR A 377 -2.26 2.71 21.09
C TYR A 377 -3.64 3.08 20.53
N SER A 378 -3.85 4.36 20.23
CA SER A 378 -5.10 4.81 19.64
C SER A 378 -5.37 4.18 18.27
N LEU A 379 -4.33 3.95 17.47
CA LEU A 379 -4.45 3.28 16.17
C LEU A 379 -4.88 1.81 16.35
N ILE A 380 -4.26 1.06 17.27
CA ILE A 380 -4.64 -0.34 17.53
C ILE A 380 -6.10 -0.42 18.00
N ILE A 381 -6.49 0.39 18.99
CA ILE A 381 -7.85 0.39 19.51
C ILE A 381 -8.84 0.74 18.40
N PHE A 382 -8.56 1.77 17.61
CA PHE A 382 -9.45 2.18 16.53
C PHE A 382 -9.54 1.13 15.41
N SER A 383 -8.41 0.54 15.02
CA SER A 383 -8.41 -0.54 14.02
C SER A 383 -9.18 -1.77 14.50
N SER A 384 -9.03 -2.16 15.77
CA SER A 384 -9.77 -3.30 16.34
C SER A 384 -11.28 -3.02 16.40
N ILE A 385 -11.71 -1.81 16.75
CA ILE A 385 -13.12 -1.42 16.73
C ILE A 385 -13.66 -1.47 15.29
N ILE A 386 -12.94 -0.91 14.32
CA ILE A 386 -13.37 -0.94 12.92
C ILE A 386 -13.47 -2.38 12.42
N THR A 387 -12.47 -3.23 12.67
CA THR A 387 -12.51 -4.64 12.24
C THR A 387 -13.71 -5.35 12.84
N PHE A 388 -13.96 -5.19 14.14
CA PHE A 388 -15.07 -5.82 14.84
C PHE A 388 -16.43 -5.38 14.30
N LEU A 389 -16.64 -4.07 14.11
CA LEU A 389 -17.89 -3.55 13.55
C LEU A 389 -18.13 -4.06 12.12
N ASN A 390 -17.10 -4.11 11.28
CA ASN A 390 -17.25 -4.59 9.91
C ASN A 390 -17.51 -6.11 9.84
N ILE A 391 -16.94 -6.91 10.77
CA ILE A 391 -17.26 -8.33 10.88
C ILE A 391 -18.76 -8.51 11.18
N ILE A 392 -19.30 -7.74 12.11
CA ILE A 392 -20.74 -7.79 12.42
C ILE A 392 -21.58 -7.43 11.20
N ILE A 393 -21.24 -6.35 10.48
CA ILE A 393 -21.98 -5.92 9.30
C ILE A 393 -21.95 -6.99 8.21
N LEU A 394 -20.80 -7.60 7.92
CA LEU A 394 -20.68 -8.65 6.91
C LEU A 394 -21.40 -9.93 7.32
N ASN A 395 -21.40 -10.30 8.60
CA ASN A 395 -22.13 -11.46 9.09
C ASN A 395 -23.66 -11.26 9.01
N ILE A 396 -24.16 -10.08 9.38
CA ILE A 396 -25.59 -9.74 9.23
C ILE A 396 -26.02 -9.81 7.76
N SER A 397 -25.12 -9.45 6.83
CA SER A 397 -25.40 -9.54 5.39
C SER A 397 -25.26 -10.95 4.80
N GLY A 398 -25.05 -11.98 5.65
CA GLY A 398 -25.05 -13.41 5.27
C GLY A 398 -23.69 -13.99 4.90
N MET A 399 -22.59 -13.34 5.27
CA MET A 399 -21.24 -13.89 5.09
C MET A 399 -20.82 -14.71 6.30
N ASN A 400 -20.11 -15.83 6.08
CA ASN A 400 -19.54 -16.62 7.17
C ASN A 400 -18.49 -15.85 7.95
N LEU A 401 -18.33 -16.11 9.23
CA LEU A 401 -17.39 -15.42 10.12
C LEU A 401 -15.93 -15.55 9.62
N LYS A 402 -15.54 -16.73 9.14
CA LYS A 402 -14.21 -16.97 8.57
C LYS A 402 -13.95 -16.05 7.36
N ASP A 403 -14.90 -16.04 6.43
CA ASP A 403 -14.75 -15.30 5.17
C ASP A 403 -14.77 -13.78 5.43
N SER A 404 -15.63 -13.31 6.33
CA SER A 404 -15.69 -11.90 6.73
C SER A 404 -14.37 -11.42 7.35
N LEU A 405 -13.73 -12.22 8.21
CA LEU A 405 -12.40 -11.93 8.76
C LEU A 405 -11.35 -11.80 7.67
N ILE A 406 -11.31 -12.74 6.72
CA ILE A 406 -10.33 -12.75 5.64
C ILE A 406 -10.51 -11.51 4.74
N TYR A 407 -11.73 -11.21 4.31
CA TYR A 407 -12.01 -10.04 3.47
C TYR A 407 -11.65 -8.72 4.16
N ILE A 408 -11.97 -8.58 5.44
CA ILE A 408 -11.67 -7.36 6.19
C ILE A 408 -10.16 -7.19 6.36
N ILE A 409 -9.45 -8.25 6.77
CA ILE A 409 -8.00 -8.17 6.96
C ILE A 409 -7.29 -7.96 5.61
N ALA A 410 -7.71 -8.64 4.55
CA ALA A 410 -7.15 -8.47 3.22
C ALA A 410 -7.34 -7.04 2.68
N SER A 411 -8.49 -6.42 2.96
CA SER A 411 -8.77 -5.04 2.54
C SER A 411 -8.01 -4.01 3.39
N LEU A 412 -7.95 -4.17 4.70
CA LEU A 412 -7.24 -3.25 5.60
C LEU A 412 -5.71 -3.33 5.45
N SER A 413 -5.17 -4.53 5.23
CA SER A 413 -3.74 -4.73 4.99
C SER A 413 -3.34 -4.49 3.53
N ASN A 414 -4.31 -4.33 2.63
CA ASN A 414 -4.10 -4.16 1.21
C ASN A 414 -3.29 -5.31 0.57
N THR A 415 -3.56 -6.56 0.96
CA THR A 415 -2.94 -7.78 0.41
C THR A 415 -3.80 -8.49 -0.62
N GLY A 416 -5.10 -8.17 -0.65
CA GLY A 416 -6.06 -8.64 -1.64
C GLY A 416 -6.18 -10.15 -1.76
N GLU A 417 -6.16 -10.64 -3.00
CA GLU A 417 -6.50 -12.03 -3.34
C GLU A 417 -5.58 -13.10 -2.76
N ALA A 418 -4.32 -12.80 -2.48
CA ALA A 418 -3.43 -13.81 -1.89
C ALA A 418 -3.99 -14.38 -0.58
N LEU A 419 -4.64 -13.56 0.25
CA LEU A 419 -5.30 -14.04 1.47
C LEU A 419 -6.60 -14.78 1.19
N LEU A 420 -7.35 -14.44 0.14
CA LEU A 420 -8.56 -15.14 -0.24
C LEU A 420 -8.24 -16.58 -0.65
N ILE A 421 -7.20 -16.78 -1.43
CA ILE A 421 -6.74 -18.11 -1.85
C ILE A 421 -6.24 -18.92 -0.64
N VAL A 422 -5.44 -18.30 0.24
CA VAL A 422 -5.04 -18.95 1.50
C VAL A 422 -6.24 -19.37 2.35
N GLY A 423 -7.30 -18.58 2.32
CA GLY A 423 -8.56 -18.87 3.00
C GLY A 423 -9.46 -19.87 2.29
N SER A 424 -9.08 -20.37 1.09
CA SER A 424 -9.92 -21.20 0.20
C SER A 424 -11.27 -20.56 -0.13
N ILE A 425 -11.27 -19.24 -0.35
CA ILE A 425 -12.46 -18.50 -0.76
C ILE A 425 -12.43 -18.38 -2.28
N ASN A 426 -13.22 -19.23 -2.95
CA ASN A 426 -13.32 -19.25 -4.42
C ASN A 426 -14.55 -18.49 -4.92
N ASP A 427 -15.45 -18.11 -4.03
CA ASP A 427 -16.68 -17.41 -4.40
C ASP A 427 -16.42 -15.96 -4.81
N LYS A 428 -17.15 -15.52 -5.85
CA LYS A 428 -17.14 -14.12 -6.29
C LYS A 428 -17.65 -13.21 -5.17
N ILE A 429 -16.94 -12.12 -4.93
CA ILE A 429 -17.39 -11.10 -3.99
C ILE A 429 -18.74 -10.56 -4.48
N LYS A 430 -19.78 -10.66 -3.64
CA LYS A 430 -21.10 -10.13 -3.97
C LYS A 430 -21.05 -8.59 -4.03
N SER A 431 -21.75 -8.00 -4.96
CA SER A 431 -21.76 -6.54 -5.20
C SER A 431 -22.16 -5.70 -3.97
N GLN A 432 -22.96 -6.28 -3.08
CA GLN A 432 -23.38 -5.64 -1.82
C GLN A 432 -22.23 -5.30 -0.87
N TYR A 433 -21.08 -6.01 -0.98
CA TYR A 433 -19.91 -5.80 -0.11
C TYR A 433 -18.93 -4.78 -0.66
N TYR A 434 -19.00 -4.43 -1.94
CA TYR A 434 -18.02 -3.57 -2.61
C TYR A 434 -17.85 -2.22 -1.92
N PHE A 435 -18.94 -1.57 -1.55
CA PHE A 435 -18.87 -0.26 -0.90
C PHE A 435 -18.10 -0.28 0.42
N LEU A 436 -18.37 -1.26 1.26
CA LEU A 436 -17.70 -1.43 2.55
C LEU A 436 -16.21 -1.74 2.37
N LEU A 437 -15.88 -2.68 1.47
CA LEU A 437 -14.50 -3.05 1.18
C LEU A 437 -13.72 -1.89 0.58
N ASN A 438 -14.33 -1.05 -0.27
CA ASN A 438 -13.70 0.16 -0.81
C ASN A 438 -13.27 1.12 0.29
N ILE A 439 -14.13 1.36 1.27
CA ILE A 439 -13.80 2.20 2.42
C ILE A 439 -12.65 1.59 3.22
N LEU A 440 -12.68 0.28 3.48
CA LEU A 440 -11.62 -0.41 4.22
C LEU A 440 -10.27 -0.35 3.51
N MET A 441 -10.23 -0.52 2.19
CA MET A 441 -9.00 -0.40 1.39
C MET A 441 -8.38 1.01 1.49
N ILE A 442 -9.20 2.06 1.42
CA ILE A 442 -8.75 3.44 1.60
C ILE A 442 -8.28 3.65 3.05
N CYS A 443 -9.02 3.15 4.05
CA CYS A 443 -8.64 3.21 5.45
C CYS A 443 -7.27 2.59 5.70
N GLY A 444 -6.99 1.44 5.10
CA GLY A 444 -5.69 0.77 5.20
C GLY A 444 -4.52 1.64 4.76
N LYS A 445 -4.67 2.41 3.68
CA LYS A 445 -3.61 3.32 3.17
C LYS A 445 -3.44 4.60 4.00
N PHE A 446 -4.48 5.08 4.66
CA PHE A 446 -4.37 6.19 5.60
C PHE A 446 -3.67 5.83 6.91
N GLU A 447 -3.26 4.56 7.06
CA GLU A 447 -2.66 4.06 8.29
C GLU A 447 -3.52 4.40 9.54
N PHE A 448 -4.83 4.52 9.37
CA PHE A 448 -5.85 4.86 10.40
C PHE A 448 -5.63 6.22 11.12
N ILE A 449 -4.49 6.88 10.94
CA ILE A 449 -4.17 8.13 11.65
C ILE A 449 -5.15 9.25 11.25
N GLY A 450 -5.51 9.32 9.97
CA GLY A 450 -6.48 10.32 9.48
C GLY A 450 -7.84 10.19 10.16
N TYR A 451 -8.33 8.96 10.29
CA TYR A 451 -9.65 8.70 10.91
C TYR A 451 -9.65 8.97 12.40
N PHE A 452 -8.57 8.61 13.09
CA PHE A 452 -8.42 8.90 14.51
C PHE A 452 -8.48 10.42 14.80
N LEU A 453 -7.86 11.23 13.97
CA LEU A 453 -7.89 12.69 14.16
C LEU A 453 -9.26 13.29 13.88
N ILE A 454 -10.01 12.75 12.91
CA ILE A 454 -11.41 13.14 12.65
C ILE A 454 -12.26 12.74 13.85
N PHE A 455 -12.12 11.54 14.36
CA PHE A 455 -12.86 11.03 15.51
C PHE A 455 -12.57 11.85 16.78
N ASN A 456 -11.31 12.17 17.04
CA ASN A 456 -10.90 12.98 18.18
C ASN A 456 -11.48 14.42 18.13
N LYS A 457 -11.69 14.96 16.92
CA LYS A 457 -12.39 16.25 16.75
C LYS A 457 -13.88 16.13 17.07
N ILE A 458 -14.54 15.07 16.62
CA ILE A 458 -15.96 14.83 16.89
C ILE A 458 -16.20 14.71 18.39
N PHE A 459 -15.31 14.02 19.12
CA PHE A 459 -15.41 13.89 20.58
C PHE A 459 -15.03 15.16 21.35
N LYS A 460 -14.03 15.94 20.87
CA LYS A 460 -13.69 17.22 21.49
C LYS A 460 -14.76 18.29 21.32
N LEU A 461 -15.54 18.26 20.26
CA LEU A 461 -16.68 19.18 20.08
C LEU A 461 -17.81 18.92 21.08
N ARG A 462 -17.89 17.73 21.69
CA ARG A 462 -18.85 17.43 22.76
C ARG A 462 -18.43 17.93 24.16
N ASN A 463 -17.14 18.21 24.37
CA ASN A 463 -16.63 18.69 25.65
C ASN A 463 -16.56 20.26 25.71
N LEU A 464 -17.15 20.95 24.74
CA LEU A 464 -17.23 22.42 24.64
C LEU A 464 -18.70 22.90 24.65
N VAL A 465 -19.61 22.09 25.17
CA VAL A 465 -21.00 22.47 25.51
C VAL A 465 -21.20 22.33 27.00
#